data_e92147e2c60562b670fdb65b35507ca6
#
_entry.id   e92147e2c60562b670fdb65b35507ca6
#
_cell.length_a   1.000
_cell.length_b   1.000
_cell.length_c   1.000
_cell.angle_alpha   90.00
_cell.angle_beta   90.00
_cell.angle_gamma   90.00
#
_symmetry.space_group_name_H-M   'P 1'
#
loop_
_entity.id
_entity.type
_entity.pdbx_description
1 polymer ?
#
loop_
_entity_poly.entity_id
_entity_poly.type
_entity_poly.pdbx_seq_one_letter_code
_entity_poly.pdbx_strand_id
1 'polypeptide(L)'
;MKFNPILIVAGEPNSVFLEIFFKSINNKKIKNPIILIASLKLLELQMSKLKVNKKVNIIVNKNLKQNKIFKNKINLINVNYSPKKPFEKISSKSNNYISNCFKLAFEIIKKNKIKKFINGPINKKTFLNKNYLGITEYISKKLKIKKTAMLIYNKELSVSPLTTHLPLKYVAKKIN
;
A
#
# COMPACT_ATOMS: atom_id res chain seq x y z
N MET A 1 0.67 -25.04 -4.89
CA MET A 1 -0.07 -23.76 -4.94
C MET A 1 0.84 -22.68 -5.52
N LYS A 2 0.43 -21.97 -6.58
CA LYS A 2 1.27 -20.92 -7.20
C LYS A 2 1.45 -19.77 -6.18
N PHE A 3 2.69 -19.39 -5.87
CA PHE A 3 3.00 -18.30 -4.96
C PHE A 3 2.49 -16.96 -5.52
N ASN A 4 1.44 -16.41 -4.94
CA ASN A 4 0.78 -15.19 -5.39
C ASN A 4 0.43 -14.30 -4.20
N PRO A 5 1.40 -13.60 -3.61
CA PRO A 5 1.20 -12.79 -2.42
C PRO A 5 0.46 -11.49 -2.73
N ILE A 6 -0.17 -10.93 -1.70
CA ILE A 6 -0.68 -9.56 -1.69
C ILE A 6 0.41 -8.70 -1.07
N LEU A 7 0.94 -7.75 -1.83
CA LEU A 7 1.90 -6.78 -1.34
C LEU A 7 1.15 -5.54 -0.84
N ILE A 8 1.47 -5.08 0.37
CA ILE A 8 0.80 -3.94 1.01
C ILE A 8 1.84 -2.90 1.39
N VAL A 9 1.63 -1.65 1.02
CA VAL A 9 2.38 -0.49 1.54
C VAL A 9 1.52 0.23 2.56
N ALA A 10 2.03 0.44 3.78
CA ALA A 10 1.27 1.07 4.85
C ALA A 10 0.87 2.53 4.56
N GLY A 11 1.63 3.24 3.74
CA GLY A 11 1.36 4.64 3.39
C GLY A 11 1.72 5.60 4.51
N GLU A 12 0.81 6.52 4.83
CA GLU A 12 1.01 7.53 5.87
C GLU A 12 1.11 6.88 7.26
N PRO A 13 2.26 7.03 7.95
CA PRO A 13 2.52 6.37 9.22
C PRO A 13 1.56 6.80 10.35
N ASN A 14 1.03 8.02 10.26
CA ASN A 14 0.14 8.59 11.26
C ASN A 14 -1.35 8.45 10.90
N SER A 15 -1.67 7.51 10.00
CA SER A 15 -3.03 7.17 9.63
C SER A 15 -3.56 5.99 10.45
N VAL A 16 -4.86 5.73 10.33
CA VAL A 16 -5.53 4.56 10.93
C VAL A 16 -5.25 3.24 10.20
N PHE A 17 -4.36 3.25 9.20
CA PHE A 17 -4.19 2.11 8.32
C PHE A 17 -3.72 0.85 9.03
N LEU A 18 -2.73 0.96 9.92
CA LEU A 18 -2.22 -0.23 10.64
C LEU A 18 -3.27 -0.81 11.60
N GLU A 19 -4.13 0.01 12.19
CA GLU A 19 -5.28 -0.49 12.97
C GLU A 19 -6.22 -1.32 12.10
N ILE A 20 -6.60 -0.81 10.93
CA ILE A 20 -7.42 -1.53 9.95
C ILE A 20 -6.71 -2.81 9.51
N PHE A 21 -5.42 -2.74 9.24
CA PHE A 21 -4.60 -3.89 8.86
C PHE A 21 -4.62 -4.97 9.95
N PHE A 22 -4.39 -4.62 11.21
CA PHE A 22 -4.41 -5.59 12.32
C PHE A 22 -5.78 -6.28 12.47
N LYS A 23 -6.88 -5.52 12.31
CA LYS A 23 -8.23 -6.09 12.32
C LYS A 23 -8.48 -7.03 11.14
N SER A 24 -7.91 -6.72 9.98
CA SER A 24 -8.14 -7.46 8.73
C SER A 24 -7.32 -8.74 8.61
N ILE A 25 -6.07 -8.80 9.11
CA ILE A 25 -5.19 -9.97 8.93
C ILE A 25 -5.66 -11.24 9.64
N ASN A 26 -6.59 -11.12 10.57
CA ASN A 26 -7.21 -12.24 11.27
C ASN A 26 -8.35 -12.89 10.46
N ASN A 27 -8.73 -12.30 9.33
CA ASN A 27 -9.83 -12.82 8.52
C ASN A 27 -9.42 -14.12 7.80
N LYS A 28 -10.03 -15.24 8.21
CA LYS A 28 -9.77 -16.58 7.63
C LYS A 28 -10.08 -16.69 6.14
N LYS A 29 -10.85 -15.74 5.56
CA LYS A 29 -11.17 -15.72 4.12
C LYS A 29 -9.97 -15.31 3.25
N ILE A 30 -8.92 -14.71 3.83
CA ILE A 30 -7.73 -14.31 3.09
C ILE A 30 -6.82 -15.53 2.90
N LYS A 31 -6.82 -16.09 1.70
CA LYS A 31 -6.05 -17.29 1.35
C LYS A 31 -4.62 -16.98 0.90
N ASN A 32 -4.39 -15.80 0.32
CA ASN A 32 -3.08 -15.39 -0.19
C ASN A 32 -2.17 -14.92 0.95
N PRO A 33 -0.86 -15.21 0.91
CA PRO A 33 0.08 -14.64 1.86
C PRO A 33 0.12 -13.11 1.72
N ILE A 34 0.17 -12.44 2.87
CA ILE A 34 0.27 -10.98 2.94
C ILE A 34 1.70 -10.60 3.28
N ILE A 35 2.25 -9.62 2.56
CA ILE A 35 3.56 -9.02 2.80
C ILE A 35 3.36 -7.52 2.98
N LEU A 36 3.72 -7.02 4.14
CA LEU A 36 3.62 -5.61 4.52
C LEU A 36 4.96 -4.92 4.32
N ILE A 37 4.96 -3.75 3.70
CA ILE A 37 6.09 -2.82 3.66
C ILE A 37 5.78 -1.68 4.62
N ALA A 38 6.51 -1.61 5.72
CA ALA A 38 6.33 -0.61 6.76
C ALA A 38 7.58 -0.52 7.65
N SER A 39 7.60 0.41 8.60
CA SER A 39 8.63 0.47 9.64
C SER A 39 8.31 -0.51 10.77
N LEU A 40 9.29 -1.34 11.14
CA LEU A 40 9.16 -2.23 12.29
C LEU A 40 8.92 -1.45 13.58
N LYS A 41 9.70 -0.38 13.81
CA LYS A 41 9.55 0.46 15.00
C LYS A 41 8.17 1.08 15.12
N LEU A 42 7.61 1.60 14.00
CA LEU A 42 6.26 2.13 13.98
C LEU A 42 5.22 1.02 14.26
N LEU A 43 5.40 -0.14 13.62
CA LEU A 43 4.51 -1.29 13.77
C LEU A 43 4.43 -1.72 15.23
N GLU A 44 5.57 -1.86 15.91
CA GLU A 44 5.66 -2.26 17.31
C GLU A 44 5.02 -1.23 18.24
N LEU A 45 5.28 0.07 18.03
CA LEU A 45 4.66 1.14 18.81
C LEU A 45 3.13 1.13 18.67
N GLN A 46 2.61 0.97 17.45
CA GLN A 46 1.16 0.93 17.23
C GLN A 46 0.54 -0.39 17.72
N MET A 47 1.22 -1.51 17.58
CA MET A 47 0.78 -2.79 18.18
C MET A 47 0.65 -2.67 19.70
N SER A 48 1.64 -2.10 20.37
CA SER A 48 1.61 -1.85 21.81
C SER A 48 0.44 -0.95 22.21
N LYS A 49 0.27 0.18 21.53
CA LYS A 49 -0.83 1.13 21.80
C LYS A 49 -2.22 0.52 21.58
N LEU A 50 -2.36 -0.33 20.56
CA LEU A 50 -3.63 -0.96 20.17
C LEU A 50 -3.84 -2.33 20.85
N LYS A 51 -2.95 -2.73 21.75
CA LYS A 51 -2.97 -4.02 22.46
C LYS A 51 -3.05 -5.23 21.51
N VAL A 52 -2.33 -5.15 20.38
CA VAL A 52 -2.24 -6.22 19.38
C VAL A 52 -1.03 -7.09 19.67
N ASN A 53 -1.25 -8.38 19.90
CA ASN A 53 -0.18 -9.36 20.08
C ASN A 53 -0.04 -10.23 18.83
N LYS A 54 0.89 -9.87 17.94
CA LYS A 54 1.22 -10.61 16.71
C LYS A 54 2.73 -10.73 16.55
N LYS A 55 3.19 -11.93 16.22
CA LYS A 55 4.61 -12.14 15.89
C LYS A 55 4.92 -11.54 14.51
N VAL A 56 6.05 -10.87 14.39
CA VAL A 56 6.56 -10.32 13.14
C VAL A 56 7.62 -11.25 12.57
N ASN A 57 7.59 -11.44 11.26
CA ASN A 57 8.59 -12.15 10.47
C ASN A 57 9.22 -11.15 9.51
N ILE A 58 10.51 -10.87 9.69
CA ILE A 58 11.24 -9.93 8.83
C ILE A 58 11.65 -10.63 7.54
N ILE A 59 11.28 -10.02 6.42
CA ILE A 59 11.68 -10.45 5.09
C ILE A 59 12.90 -9.63 4.65
N VAL A 60 14.01 -10.28 4.44
CA VAL A 60 15.29 -9.62 4.05
C VAL A 60 15.53 -9.69 2.55
N ASN A 61 15.18 -10.81 1.91
CA ASN A 61 15.47 -11.00 0.51
C ASN A 61 14.36 -10.44 -0.38
N LYS A 62 14.74 -9.55 -1.30
CA LYS A 62 13.80 -8.98 -2.30
C LYS A 62 13.27 -10.02 -3.29
N ASN A 63 13.90 -11.19 -3.42
CA ASN A 63 13.30 -12.35 -4.08
C ASN A 63 12.41 -13.07 -3.08
N LEU A 64 11.11 -12.83 -3.17
CA LEU A 64 10.16 -13.29 -2.17
C LEU A 64 10.06 -14.80 -2.05
N LYS A 65 10.37 -15.54 -3.12
CA LYS A 65 10.37 -17.02 -3.12
C LYS A 65 11.47 -17.61 -2.23
N GLN A 66 12.52 -16.86 -1.96
CA GLN A 66 13.64 -17.27 -1.11
C GLN A 66 13.41 -16.98 0.38
N ASN A 67 12.26 -16.42 0.73
CA ASN A 67 11.93 -16.12 2.12
C ASN A 67 10.88 -17.11 2.65
N LYS A 68 10.99 -17.43 3.93
CA LYS A 68 9.95 -18.16 4.65
C LYS A 68 8.79 -17.21 4.96
N ILE A 69 7.62 -17.46 4.41
CA ILE A 69 6.40 -16.66 4.58
C ILE A 69 5.44 -17.41 5.47
N PHE A 70 4.95 -16.76 6.53
CA PHE A 70 4.07 -17.36 7.51
C PHE A 70 2.65 -16.80 7.40
N LYS A 71 1.64 -17.65 7.53
CA LYS A 71 0.23 -17.22 7.53
C LYS A 71 -0.21 -16.58 8.86
N ASN A 72 0.40 -16.99 9.96
CA ASN A 72 0.05 -16.57 11.32
C ASN A 72 0.94 -15.44 11.87
N LYS A 73 1.87 -14.92 11.07
CA LYS A 73 2.75 -13.81 11.43
C LYS A 73 2.56 -12.65 10.47
N ILE A 74 2.95 -11.45 10.90
CA ILE A 74 3.05 -10.30 10.01
C ILE A 74 4.37 -10.43 9.25
N ASN A 75 4.31 -10.74 7.95
CA ASN A 75 5.51 -10.78 7.12
C ASN A 75 5.84 -9.36 6.70
N LEU A 76 6.92 -8.81 7.24
CA LEU A 76 7.31 -7.40 7.14
C LEU A 76 8.59 -7.23 6.34
N ILE A 77 8.55 -6.36 5.34
CA ILE A 77 9.73 -5.78 4.74
C ILE A 77 9.94 -4.41 5.41
N ASN A 78 11.00 -4.31 6.19
CA ASN A 78 11.26 -3.12 6.99
C ASN A 78 11.77 -1.96 6.13
N VAL A 79 11.19 -0.78 6.35
CA VAL A 79 11.70 0.52 5.86
C VAL A 79 11.91 1.41 7.07
N ASN A 80 13.12 1.94 7.24
CA ASN A 80 13.47 2.72 8.41
C ASN A 80 12.63 3.99 8.54
N TYR A 81 11.99 4.11 9.69
CA TYR A 81 11.28 5.31 10.16
C TYR A 81 11.26 5.28 11.68
N SER A 82 11.59 6.40 12.29
CA SER A 82 11.72 6.51 13.76
C SER A 82 10.69 7.51 14.32
N PRO A 83 9.42 7.08 14.52
CA PRO A 83 8.41 7.91 15.18
C PRO A 83 8.74 8.08 16.66
N LYS A 84 8.37 9.23 17.22
CA LYS A 84 8.44 9.47 18.68
C LYS A 84 7.23 8.88 19.42
N LYS A 85 6.09 8.86 18.76
CA LYS A 85 4.81 8.37 19.29
C LYS A 85 4.15 7.45 18.26
N PRO A 86 3.24 6.54 18.71
CA PRO A 86 2.54 5.63 17.79
C PRO A 86 1.65 6.37 16.78
N PHE A 87 1.11 7.53 17.14
CA PHE A 87 0.33 8.41 16.28
C PHE A 87 0.77 9.86 16.52
N GLU A 88 1.16 10.53 15.45
CA GLU A 88 1.57 11.93 15.42
C GLU A 88 0.69 12.71 14.43
N LYS A 89 0.81 14.05 14.44
CA LYS A 89 0.16 14.87 13.42
C LYS A 89 0.77 14.59 12.04
N ILE A 90 -0.08 14.39 11.04
CA ILE A 90 0.35 14.21 9.65
C ILE A 90 1.14 15.45 9.19
N SER A 91 2.32 15.21 8.63
CA SER A 91 3.21 16.28 8.15
C SER A 91 4.10 15.78 7.02
N SER A 92 4.83 16.70 6.37
CA SER A 92 5.80 16.37 5.32
C SER A 92 7.02 15.56 5.83
N LYS A 93 7.21 15.47 7.14
CA LYS A 93 8.33 14.69 7.74
C LYS A 93 8.29 13.21 7.38
N SER A 94 7.09 12.66 7.11
CA SER A 94 6.91 11.26 6.69
C SER A 94 7.13 11.02 5.19
N ASN A 95 7.26 12.07 4.37
CA ASN A 95 7.30 11.93 2.91
C ASN A 95 8.44 11.04 2.40
N ASN A 96 9.64 11.17 2.98
CA ASN A 96 10.79 10.33 2.60
C ASN A 96 10.53 8.86 2.92
N TYR A 97 9.97 8.58 4.09
CA TYR A 97 9.58 7.23 4.47
C TYR A 97 8.54 6.64 3.50
N ILE A 98 7.47 7.38 3.23
CA ILE A 98 6.42 6.96 2.30
C ILE A 98 7.01 6.70 0.91
N SER A 99 7.84 7.62 0.41
CA SER A 99 8.51 7.48 -0.89
C SER A 99 9.38 6.22 -0.96
N ASN A 100 10.16 5.93 0.09
CA ASN A 100 11.01 4.74 0.18
C ASN A 100 10.17 3.45 0.23
N CYS A 101 9.03 3.44 0.93
CA CYS A 101 8.10 2.32 0.93
C CYS A 101 7.57 2.02 -0.47
N PHE A 102 7.13 3.05 -1.21
CA PHE A 102 6.66 2.88 -2.59
C PHE A 102 7.78 2.46 -3.54
N LYS A 103 8.97 3.07 -3.44
CA LYS A 103 10.13 2.70 -4.27
C LYS A 103 10.45 1.21 -4.10
N LEU A 104 10.54 0.74 -2.86
CA LEU A 104 10.80 -0.67 -2.56
C LEU A 104 9.66 -1.57 -3.06
N ALA A 105 8.40 -1.15 -2.88
CA ALA A 105 7.25 -1.88 -3.41
C ALA A 105 7.33 -2.08 -4.93
N PHE A 106 7.66 -1.03 -5.69
CA PHE A 106 7.76 -1.09 -7.14
C PHE A 106 8.90 -1.98 -7.61
N GLU A 107 10.05 -1.97 -6.92
CA GLU A 107 11.14 -2.92 -7.18
C GLU A 107 10.68 -4.38 -6.98
N ILE A 108 10.00 -4.66 -5.87
CA ILE A 108 9.49 -5.99 -5.53
C ILE A 108 8.42 -6.44 -6.51
N ILE A 109 7.48 -5.56 -6.88
CA ILE A 109 6.43 -5.84 -7.88
C ILE A 109 7.06 -6.30 -9.19
N LYS A 110 8.04 -5.55 -9.70
CA LYS A 110 8.73 -5.87 -10.95
C LYS A 110 9.52 -7.19 -10.85
N LYS A 111 10.34 -7.34 -9.81
CA LYS A 111 11.20 -8.51 -9.61
C LYS A 111 10.41 -9.81 -9.44
N ASN A 112 9.30 -9.78 -8.72
CA ASN A 112 8.52 -10.97 -8.38
C ASN A 112 7.24 -11.11 -9.21
N LYS A 113 6.99 -10.22 -10.17
CA LYS A 113 5.77 -10.19 -11.00
C LYS A 113 4.49 -10.20 -10.14
N ILE A 114 4.45 -9.37 -9.09
CA ILE A 114 3.31 -9.28 -8.17
C ILE A 114 2.10 -8.72 -8.90
N LYS A 115 0.95 -9.40 -8.76
CA LYS A 115 -0.31 -9.01 -9.41
C LYS A 115 -1.30 -8.30 -8.48
N LYS A 116 -1.09 -8.40 -7.16
CA LYS A 116 -2.00 -7.83 -6.14
C LYS A 116 -1.22 -6.88 -5.26
N PHE A 117 -1.57 -5.61 -5.35
CA PHE A 117 -0.95 -4.53 -4.60
C PHE A 117 -2.02 -3.68 -3.92
N ILE A 118 -1.83 -3.39 -2.65
CA ILE A 118 -2.69 -2.51 -1.84
C ILE A 118 -1.81 -1.41 -1.28
N ASN A 119 -2.24 -0.16 -1.45
CA ASN A 119 -1.62 0.97 -0.77
C ASN A 119 -2.52 1.49 0.35
N GLY A 120 -1.93 1.78 1.51
CA GLY A 120 -2.55 2.54 2.56
C GLY A 120 -2.78 4.00 2.16
N PRO A 121 -3.50 4.77 2.98
CA PRO A 121 -3.78 6.17 2.69
C PRO A 121 -2.51 7.00 2.60
N ILE A 122 -2.58 8.07 1.83
CA ILE A 122 -1.55 9.10 1.73
C ILE A 122 -2.19 10.46 1.90
N ASN A 123 -1.44 11.42 2.42
CA ASN A 123 -1.88 12.81 2.40
C ASN A 123 -1.52 13.44 1.07
N LYS A 124 -2.54 13.76 0.25
CA LYS A 124 -2.33 14.32 -1.10
C LYS A 124 -1.57 15.64 -1.09
N LYS A 125 -1.86 16.52 -0.11
CA LYS A 125 -1.25 17.85 -0.02
C LYS A 125 0.25 17.77 0.29
N THR A 126 0.63 16.91 1.24
CA THR A 126 2.02 16.79 1.69
C THR A 126 2.84 15.88 0.80
N PHE A 127 2.32 14.70 0.40
CA PHE A 127 3.08 13.69 -0.31
C PHE A 127 3.07 13.86 -1.83
N LEU A 128 1.90 14.07 -2.46
CA LEU A 128 1.82 14.22 -3.93
C LEU A 128 2.20 15.62 -4.40
N ASN A 129 2.13 16.63 -3.51
CA ASN A 129 2.56 18.02 -3.74
C ASN A 129 2.14 18.58 -5.10
N LYS A 130 0.88 18.38 -5.50
CA LYS A 130 0.29 18.78 -6.79
C LYS A 130 0.94 18.15 -8.05
N ASN A 131 1.97 17.31 -7.91
CA ASN A 131 2.63 16.67 -9.05
C ASN A 131 1.82 15.54 -9.68
N TYR A 132 0.78 15.07 -8.97
CA TYR A 132 -0.12 14.00 -9.40
C TYR A 132 -1.54 14.31 -8.94
N LEU A 133 -2.53 14.01 -9.78
CA LEU A 133 -3.95 14.17 -9.45
C LEU A 133 -4.39 13.21 -8.32
N GLY A 134 -3.81 12.02 -8.28
CA GLY A 134 -4.08 11.03 -7.25
C GLY A 134 -3.01 9.95 -7.17
N ILE A 135 -3.26 8.97 -6.28
CA ILE A 135 -2.34 7.86 -6.07
C ILE A 135 -2.30 6.92 -7.28
N THR A 136 -3.39 6.79 -8.03
CA THR A 136 -3.46 5.97 -9.24
C THR A 136 -2.49 6.48 -10.30
N GLU A 137 -2.49 7.78 -10.57
CA GLU A 137 -1.58 8.43 -11.52
C GLU A 137 -0.13 8.33 -11.06
N TYR A 138 0.11 8.50 -9.77
CA TYR A 138 1.45 8.32 -9.18
C TYR A 138 1.97 6.90 -9.41
N ILE A 139 1.19 5.86 -9.07
CA ILE A 139 1.57 4.46 -9.23
C ILE A 139 1.78 4.12 -10.71
N SER A 140 0.87 4.52 -11.59
CA SER A 140 0.93 4.27 -13.04
C SER A 140 2.19 4.85 -13.66
N LYS A 141 2.51 6.12 -13.33
CA LYS A 141 3.72 6.79 -13.82
C LYS A 141 4.99 6.10 -13.32
N LYS A 142 5.04 5.73 -12.04
CA LYS A 142 6.22 5.06 -11.44
C LYS A 142 6.42 3.65 -11.98
N LEU A 143 5.37 2.92 -12.28
CA LEU A 143 5.42 1.59 -12.89
C LEU A 143 5.53 1.63 -14.43
N LYS A 144 5.42 2.81 -15.05
CA LYS A 144 5.41 3.01 -16.51
C LYS A 144 4.24 2.27 -17.20
N ILE A 145 3.07 2.27 -16.56
CA ILE A 145 1.85 1.66 -17.11
C ILE A 145 1.16 2.69 -18.01
N LYS A 146 0.98 2.35 -19.28
CA LYS A 146 0.38 3.26 -20.28
C LYS A 146 -1.15 3.32 -20.22
N LYS A 147 -1.81 2.19 -19.91
CA LYS A 147 -3.27 2.08 -19.86
C LYS A 147 -3.70 1.66 -18.46
N THR A 148 -4.55 2.46 -17.82
CA THR A 148 -5.13 2.17 -16.51
C THR A 148 -6.64 2.38 -16.58
N ALA A 149 -7.39 1.52 -15.90
CA ALA A 149 -8.82 1.71 -15.67
C ALA A 149 -9.08 1.73 -14.17
N MET A 150 -9.99 2.58 -13.75
CA MET A 150 -10.51 2.58 -12.39
C MET A 150 -11.76 1.72 -12.34
N LEU A 151 -11.86 0.86 -11.32
CA LEU A 151 -13.09 0.10 -11.04
C LEU A 151 -13.51 0.39 -9.61
N ILE A 152 -14.70 0.97 -9.45
CA ILE A 152 -15.38 1.11 -8.17
C ILE A 152 -16.27 -0.12 -8.05
N TYR A 153 -15.89 -1.03 -7.17
CA TYR A 153 -16.50 -2.35 -7.08
C TYR A 153 -17.47 -2.46 -5.91
N ASN A 154 -18.67 -2.94 -6.19
CA ASN A 154 -19.61 -3.49 -5.22
C ASN A 154 -20.20 -4.78 -5.82
N LYS A 155 -20.71 -5.68 -4.97
CA LYS A 155 -21.34 -6.93 -5.44
C LYS A 155 -22.57 -6.69 -6.32
N GLU A 156 -23.34 -5.66 -6.02
CA GLU A 156 -24.59 -5.33 -6.72
C GLU A 156 -24.34 -4.45 -7.94
N LEU A 157 -23.39 -3.51 -7.85
CA LEU A 157 -23.08 -2.57 -8.93
C LEU A 157 -21.60 -2.25 -8.95
N SER A 158 -20.98 -2.41 -10.11
CA SER A 158 -19.60 -1.98 -10.34
C SER A 158 -19.57 -0.90 -11.42
N VAL A 159 -18.81 0.17 -11.16
CA VAL A 159 -18.73 1.33 -12.06
C VAL A 159 -17.27 1.56 -12.46
N SER A 160 -17.04 1.73 -13.76
CA SER A 160 -15.73 2.13 -14.30
C SER A 160 -15.91 3.44 -15.07
N PRO A 161 -15.34 4.57 -14.58
CA PRO A 161 -15.42 5.83 -15.29
C PRO A 161 -14.57 5.79 -16.56
N LEU A 162 -15.16 6.19 -17.69
CA LEU A 162 -14.46 6.26 -18.97
C LEU A 162 -13.46 7.42 -19.00
N THR A 163 -13.80 8.53 -18.35
CA THR A 163 -12.94 9.70 -18.19
C THR A 163 -12.88 10.12 -16.74
N THR A 164 -11.71 10.61 -16.26
CA THR A 164 -11.49 11.14 -14.93
C THR A 164 -10.93 12.55 -14.99
N HIS A 165 -11.37 13.44 -14.08
CA HIS A 165 -10.85 14.81 -13.93
C HIS A 165 -10.94 15.68 -15.20
N LEU A 166 -11.93 15.38 -16.07
CA LEU A 166 -12.15 16.11 -17.31
C LEU A 166 -13.47 16.92 -17.21
N PRO A 167 -13.47 18.23 -17.51
CA PRO A 167 -14.71 18.99 -17.62
C PRO A 167 -15.67 18.38 -18.64
N LEU A 168 -16.96 18.30 -18.29
CA LEU A 168 -17.99 17.61 -19.07
C LEU A 168 -17.99 18.02 -20.56
N LYS A 169 -17.80 19.30 -20.87
CA LYS A 169 -17.76 19.83 -22.24
C LYS A 169 -16.67 19.21 -23.14
N TYR A 170 -15.65 18.56 -22.54
CA TYR A 170 -14.57 17.93 -23.30
C TYR A 170 -14.70 16.40 -23.35
N VAL A 171 -15.68 15.80 -22.66
CA VAL A 171 -15.83 14.34 -22.59
C VAL A 171 -16.06 13.75 -23.97
N ALA A 172 -17.02 14.30 -24.74
CA ALA A 172 -17.35 13.81 -26.09
C ALA A 172 -16.15 13.74 -27.04
N LYS A 173 -15.20 14.70 -26.92
CA LYS A 173 -13.97 14.73 -27.75
C LYS A 173 -12.91 13.67 -27.35
N LYS A 174 -13.11 12.99 -26.21
CA LYS A 174 -12.16 11.99 -25.68
C LYS A 174 -12.69 10.57 -25.76
N ILE A 175 -13.95 10.41 -26.12
CA ILE A 175 -14.59 9.10 -26.38
C ILE A 175 -14.48 8.85 -27.88
N ASN A 176 -13.47 8.14 -28.30
CA ASN A 176 -13.26 7.64 -29.67
C ASN A 176 -13.13 6.13 -29.63
#